data_061cc02b85e70426e07693fa232c0394
#
_entry.id   061cc02b85e70426e07693fa232c0394
#
_cell.length_a   1.000
_cell.length_b   1.000
_cell.length_c   1.000
_cell.angle_alpha   90.00
_cell.angle_beta   90.00
_cell.angle_gamma   90.00
#
_symmetry.space_group_name_H-M   'P 1'
#
loop_
_entity.id
_entity.type
_entity.pdbx_description
1 polymer ?
#
loop_
_entity_poly.entity_id
_entity_poly.type
_entity_poly.pdbx_seq_one_letter_code
_entity_poly.pdbx_strand_id
1 'polypeptide(L)'
;MLPSPAAPTGTAAPTGLHWPASLTLVRHGQSTGNLADARAREQDAEVVDVGERDADVPLSDLGRRQAAAVGRWLATAPEAPPVPQVVISSPYVRALRTAEAVVRGAREAGLDVPDPRTDERLRERDLGWWDGLTGAGVRARFPEESARRARLGKFYYRPPGGESWCDVALRVRSVLASLREEHPGRDVLVVSHQAVVTNFRLVLEGLDERSVLELDAHEPLANCSVTSYAFGDGGVQLRLAGDTRAVQGVEVTDDPADDPTEEPVEDSAGSPAGGRRGAQVAR
;
A
#
# COMPACT_ATOMS: atom_id res chain seq x y z
N MET A 1 63.79 0.23 -22.04
CA MET A 1 63.03 0.88 -20.97
C MET A 1 61.74 1.42 -21.59
N LEU A 2 60.64 0.68 -21.50
CA LEU A 2 59.37 1.10 -22.06
C LEU A 2 58.63 1.92 -20.99
N PRO A 3 57.90 3.00 -21.35
CA PRO A 3 57.21 3.82 -20.37
C PRO A 3 55.98 3.04 -19.82
N SER A 4 55.79 3.16 -18.50
CA SER A 4 54.67 2.61 -17.75
C SER A 4 53.35 3.18 -18.26
N PRO A 5 52.28 2.37 -18.42
CA PRO A 5 50.99 2.89 -18.84
C PRO A 5 50.41 3.82 -17.74
N ALA A 6 49.96 4.98 -18.17
CA ALA A 6 49.24 5.92 -17.30
C ALA A 6 47.98 5.27 -16.72
N ALA A 7 47.76 5.49 -15.42
CA ALA A 7 46.56 5.07 -14.72
C ALA A 7 45.30 5.66 -15.41
N PRO A 8 44.21 4.92 -15.52
CA PRO A 8 42.98 5.47 -16.09
C PRO A 8 42.48 6.60 -15.19
N THR A 9 42.32 7.77 -15.80
CA THR A 9 41.65 8.92 -15.20
C THR A 9 40.26 8.48 -14.78
N GLY A 10 39.98 8.60 -13.48
CA GLY A 10 38.70 8.19 -12.89
C GLY A 10 37.53 8.76 -13.69
N THR A 11 36.76 7.87 -14.26
CA THR A 11 35.40 8.17 -14.68
C THR A 11 34.65 8.66 -13.45
N ALA A 12 34.23 9.94 -13.46
CA ALA A 12 33.31 10.46 -12.48
C ALA A 12 32.12 9.47 -12.39
N ALA A 13 31.83 8.97 -11.20
CA ALA A 13 30.64 8.16 -10.95
C ALA A 13 29.45 8.93 -11.54
N PRO A 14 28.50 8.27 -12.23
CA PRO A 14 27.35 8.94 -12.78
C PRO A 14 26.70 9.73 -11.64
N THR A 15 26.59 11.03 -11.81
CA THR A 15 25.94 11.96 -10.89
C THR A 15 24.61 11.36 -10.52
N GLY A 16 24.43 11.02 -9.24
CA GLY A 16 23.41 10.10 -8.75
C GLY A 16 22.02 10.43 -9.26
N LEU A 17 21.29 9.40 -9.63
CA LEU A 17 19.84 9.45 -9.79
C LEU A 17 19.27 10.05 -8.50
N HIS A 18 18.85 11.30 -8.57
CA HIS A 18 18.35 12.00 -7.40
C HIS A 18 16.93 11.53 -7.12
N TRP A 19 16.68 11.08 -5.91
CA TRP A 19 15.34 10.78 -5.44
C TRP A 19 14.44 12.02 -5.51
N PRO A 20 13.10 11.87 -5.55
CA PRO A 20 12.19 12.93 -5.12
C PRO A 20 12.60 13.51 -3.77
N ALA A 21 12.21 14.73 -3.44
CA ALA A 21 12.44 15.28 -2.10
C ALA A 21 11.60 14.53 -1.06
N SER A 22 10.35 14.23 -1.43
CA SER A 22 9.44 13.40 -0.62
C SER A 22 8.54 12.51 -1.49
N LEU A 23 8.05 11.42 -0.90
CA LEU A 23 7.03 10.56 -1.46
C LEU A 23 5.92 10.35 -0.42
N THR A 24 4.72 10.78 -0.75
CA THR A 24 3.53 10.58 0.06
C THR A 24 2.64 9.56 -0.64
N LEU A 25 2.31 8.48 0.06
CA LEU A 25 1.44 7.41 -0.40
C LEU A 25 0.10 7.52 0.33
N VAL A 26 -1.00 7.45 -0.39
CA VAL A 26 -2.36 7.48 0.17
C VAL A 26 -3.12 6.25 -0.34
N ARG A 27 -3.68 5.45 0.56
CA ARG A 27 -4.65 4.43 0.18
C ARG A 27 -5.94 5.12 -0.25
N HIS A 28 -6.63 4.59 -1.27
CA HIS A 28 -7.92 5.13 -1.70
C HIS A 28 -8.94 5.21 -0.54
N GLY A 29 -9.88 6.13 -0.63
CA GLY A 29 -11.01 6.24 0.31
C GLY A 29 -11.94 5.02 0.23
N GLN A 30 -12.80 4.86 1.23
CA GLN A 30 -13.76 3.74 1.25
C GLN A 30 -14.52 3.64 -0.08
N SER A 31 -14.56 2.44 -0.65
CA SER A 31 -15.28 2.13 -1.89
C SER A 31 -16.58 1.36 -1.61
N THR A 32 -17.45 1.28 -2.61
CA THR A 32 -18.60 0.38 -2.56
C THR A 32 -18.19 -1.08 -2.48
N GLY A 33 -17.00 -1.42 -3.02
CA GLY A 33 -16.41 -2.75 -2.90
C GLY A 33 -16.01 -3.08 -1.46
N ASN A 34 -15.40 -2.13 -0.71
CA ASN A 34 -15.11 -2.35 0.72
C ASN A 34 -16.39 -2.65 1.52
N LEU A 35 -17.48 -1.93 1.22
CA LEU A 35 -18.78 -2.19 1.87
C LEU A 35 -19.38 -3.54 1.48
N ALA A 36 -19.23 -3.95 0.23
CA ALA A 36 -19.70 -5.25 -0.25
C ALA A 36 -18.89 -6.40 0.35
N ASP A 37 -17.56 -6.27 0.43
CA ASP A 37 -16.68 -7.27 1.06
C ASP A 37 -16.98 -7.44 2.56
N ALA A 38 -17.11 -6.34 3.30
CA ALA A 38 -17.49 -6.38 4.71
C ALA A 38 -18.81 -7.14 4.93
N ARG A 39 -19.84 -6.84 4.12
CA ARG A 39 -21.13 -7.55 4.19
C ARG A 39 -21.01 -9.01 3.83
N ALA A 40 -20.23 -9.35 2.81
CA ALA A 40 -20.05 -10.73 2.39
C ALA A 40 -19.36 -11.55 3.50
N ARG A 41 -18.37 -10.98 4.19
CA ARG A 41 -17.69 -11.61 5.33
C ARG A 41 -18.63 -11.79 6.53
N GLU A 42 -19.41 -10.76 6.88
CA GLU A 42 -20.43 -10.86 7.96
C GLU A 42 -21.46 -11.97 7.72
N GLN A 43 -21.76 -12.24 6.45
CA GLN A 43 -22.74 -13.24 6.03
C GLN A 43 -22.12 -14.61 5.71
N ASP A 44 -20.81 -14.77 5.86
CA ASP A 44 -20.05 -15.95 5.41
C ASP A 44 -20.37 -16.32 3.95
N ALA A 45 -20.58 -15.30 3.11
CA ALA A 45 -20.90 -15.48 1.70
C ALA A 45 -19.67 -15.87 0.90
N GLU A 46 -19.84 -16.66 -0.16
CA GLU A 46 -18.73 -17.04 -1.05
C GLU A 46 -18.31 -15.94 -2.02
N VAL A 47 -19.22 -15.00 -2.31
CA VAL A 47 -19.03 -13.99 -3.37
C VAL A 47 -19.20 -12.59 -2.79
N VAL A 48 -18.33 -11.69 -3.21
CA VAL A 48 -18.47 -10.25 -2.99
C VAL A 48 -19.24 -9.67 -4.17
N ASP A 49 -20.52 -9.35 -3.96
CA ASP A 49 -21.38 -8.80 -5.00
C ASP A 49 -21.18 -7.28 -5.13
N VAL A 50 -20.36 -6.89 -6.07
CA VAL A 50 -20.09 -5.47 -6.41
C VAL A 50 -20.83 -5.02 -7.68
N GLY A 51 -21.29 -5.96 -8.51
CA GLY A 51 -22.00 -5.67 -9.78
C GLY A 51 -21.14 -5.04 -10.88
N GLU A 52 -19.87 -4.75 -10.63
CA GLU A 52 -18.94 -4.04 -11.53
C GLU A 52 -17.57 -4.74 -11.53
N ARG A 53 -16.74 -4.45 -12.56
CA ARG A 53 -15.34 -4.89 -12.53
C ARG A 53 -14.61 -4.18 -11.40
N ASP A 54 -13.62 -4.82 -10.78
CA ASP A 54 -12.83 -4.22 -9.71
C ASP A 54 -12.23 -2.85 -10.08
N ALA A 55 -11.77 -2.67 -11.31
CA ALA A 55 -11.25 -1.40 -11.80
C ALA A 55 -12.27 -0.25 -11.81
N ASP A 56 -13.57 -0.56 -11.93
CA ASP A 56 -14.66 0.40 -12.10
C ASP A 56 -15.41 0.69 -10.79
N VAL A 57 -15.08 -0.01 -9.70
CA VAL A 57 -15.70 0.15 -8.37
C VAL A 57 -15.53 1.58 -7.84
N PRO A 58 -16.65 2.32 -7.58
CA PRO A 58 -16.58 3.71 -7.15
C PRO A 58 -16.33 3.89 -5.65
N LEU A 59 -16.01 5.11 -5.24
CA LEU A 59 -16.01 5.52 -3.84
C LEU A 59 -17.44 5.52 -3.26
N SER A 60 -17.56 5.16 -1.99
CA SER A 60 -18.74 5.46 -1.18
C SER A 60 -18.85 6.98 -0.91
N ASP A 61 -19.99 7.42 -0.36
CA ASP A 61 -20.12 8.82 0.09
C ASP A 61 -19.14 9.16 1.20
N LEU A 62 -18.88 8.21 2.08
CA LEU A 62 -17.87 8.35 3.14
C LEU A 62 -16.47 8.46 2.53
N GLY A 63 -16.10 7.59 1.58
CA GLY A 63 -14.80 7.65 0.92
C GLY A 63 -14.53 8.97 0.22
N ARG A 64 -15.54 9.60 -0.38
CA ARG A 64 -15.42 10.95 -0.95
C ARG A 64 -15.10 12.01 0.12
N ARG A 65 -15.75 11.91 1.30
CA ARG A 65 -15.48 12.82 2.43
C ARG A 65 -14.09 12.58 3.02
N GLN A 66 -13.67 11.32 3.17
CA GLN A 66 -12.33 10.96 3.62
C GLN A 66 -11.27 11.56 2.71
N ALA A 67 -11.40 11.39 1.40
CA ALA A 67 -10.45 11.92 0.43
C ALA A 67 -10.34 13.46 0.47
N ALA A 68 -11.47 14.16 0.54
CA ALA A 68 -11.48 15.62 0.68
C ALA A 68 -10.84 16.09 2.01
N ALA A 69 -10.99 15.30 3.08
CA ALA A 69 -10.35 15.60 4.36
C ALA A 69 -8.82 15.50 4.29
N VAL A 70 -8.28 14.51 3.58
CA VAL A 70 -6.82 14.42 3.31
C VAL A 70 -6.32 15.69 2.62
N GLY A 71 -7.02 16.19 1.60
CA GLY A 71 -6.63 17.41 0.92
C GLY A 71 -6.57 18.64 1.84
N ARG A 72 -7.59 18.82 2.68
CA ARG A 72 -7.61 19.91 3.67
C ARG A 72 -6.51 19.74 4.72
N TRP A 73 -6.27 18.53 5.17
CA TRP A 73 -5.23 18.23 6.16
C TRP A 73 -3.84 18.57 5.62
N LEU A 74 -3.54 18.26 4.36
CA LEU A 74 -2.29 18.67 3.70
C LEU A 74 -2.05 20.18 3.74
N ALA A 75 -3.12 20.99 3.74
CA ALA A 75 -3.03 22.44 3.74
C ALA A 75 -2.91 23.05 5.15
N THR A 76 -3.42 22.38 6.18
CA THR A 76 -3.66 23.02 7.48
C THR A 76 -2.88 22.42 8.63
N ALA A 77 -2.44 21.17 8.51
CA ALA A 77 -1.77 20.49 9.61
C ALA A 77 -0.25 20.67 9.55
N PRO A 78 0.41 21.07 10.66
CA PRO A 78 1.86 21.28 10.67
C PRO A 78 2.66 19.99 10.50
N GLU A 79 2.07 18.83 10.82
CA GLU A 79 2.65 17.51 10.65
C GLU A 79 2.39 16.88 9.28
N ALA A 80 1.60 17.53 8.42
CA ALA A 80 1.33 17.03 7.08
C ALA A 80 2.60 16.95 6.23
N PRO A 81 2.67 16.02 5.28
CA PRO A 81 3.74 15.98 4.29
C PRO A 81 3.82 17.29 3.48
N PRO A 82 4.96 17.54 2.82
CA PRO A 82 5.08 18.70 1.93
C PRO A 82 3.98 18.74 0.86
N VAL A 83 3.64 19.95 0.42
CA VAL A 83 2.65 20.18 -0.64
C VAL A 83 3.10 19.49 -1.93
N PRO A 84 2.29 18.57 -2.49
CA PRO A 84 2.71 17.81 -3.65
C PRO A 84 2.82 18.67 -4.91
N GLN A 85 3.94 18.54 -5.58
CA GLN A 85 4.24 19.16 -6.87
C GLN A 85 3.93 18.22 -8.05
N VAL A 86 3.73 16.95 -7.73
CA VAL A 86 3.36 15.89 -8.68
C VAL A 86 2.33 15.01 -7.99
N VAL A 87 1.24 14.70 -8.70
CA VAL A 87 0.20 13.77 -8.21
C VAL A 87 0.02 12.65 -9.23
N ILE A 88 0.19 11.40 -8.77
CA ILE A 88 0.05 10.20 -9.60
C ILE A 88 -0.97 9.27 -8.92
N SER A 89 -1.82 8.65 -9.71
CA SER A 89 -2.85 7.74 -9.20
C SER A 89 -2.88 6.43 -9.95
N SER A 90 -3.30 5.37 -9.26
CA SER A 90 -3.85 4.21 -9.93
C SER A 90 -4.96 4.61 -10.90
N PRO A 91 -5.10 3.93 -12.06
CA PRO A 91 -6.18 4.20 -12.99
C PRO A 91 -7.56 3.70 -12.49
N TYR A 92 -7.60 2.90 -11.42
CA TYR A 92 -8.84 2.38 -10.85
C TYR A 92 -9.71 3.52 -10.30
N VAL A 93 -11.01 3.47 -10.59
CA VAL A 93 -11.94 4.57 -10.32
C VAL A 93 -11.86 5.06 -8.87
N ARG A 94 -11.85 4.15 -7.89
CA ARG A 94 -11.75 4.51 -6.46
C ARG A 94 -10.50 5.31 -6.12
N ALA A 95 -9.35 4.95 -6.68
CA ALA A 95 -8.08 5.64 -6.43
C ALA A 95 -8.01 6.98 -7.16
N LEU A 96 -8.40 7.03 -8.45
CA LEU A 96 -8.43 8.26 -9.22
C LEU A 96 -9.37 9.28 -8.61
N ARG A 97 -10.58 8.88 -8.22
CA ARG A 97 -11.54 9.78 -7.56
C ARG A 97 -11.07 10.22 -6.17
N THR A 98 -10.29 9.40 -5.47
CA THR A 98 -9.60 9.82 -4.24
C THR A 98 -8.58 10.92 -4.56
N ALA A 99 -7.70 10.73 -5.55
CA ALA A 99 -6.69 11.72 -5.93
C ALA A 99 -7.34 13.06 -6.35
N GLU A 100 -8.38 13.02 -7.16
CA GLU A 100 -9.14 14.21 -7.57
C GLU A 100 -9.76 14.94 -6.38
N ALA A 101 -10.31 14.20 -5.40
CA ALA A 101 -10.92 14.79 -4.20
C ALA A 101 -9.86 15.37 -3.24
N VAL A 102 -8.69 14.72 -3.11
CA VAL A 102 -7.54 15.26 -2.36
C VAL A 102 -7.07 16.57 -2.98
N VAL A 103 -6.84 16.59 -4.30
CA VAL A 103 -6.42 17.82 -5.02
C VAL A 103 -7.45 18.93 -4.86
N ARG A 104 -8.73 18.64 -5.02
CA ARG A 104 -9.81 19.63 -4.83
C ARG A 104 -9.82 20.18 -3.40
N GLY A 105 -9.79 19.31 -2.38
CA GLY A 105 -9.78 19.72 -0.98
C GLY A 105 -8.56 20.55 -0.60
N ALA A 106 -7.39 20.25 -1.17
CA ALA A 106 -6.17 21.04 -0.98
C ALA A 106 -6.26 22.42 -1.65
N ARG A 107 -6.80 22.50 -2.87
CA ARG A 107 -7.02 23.77 -3.59
C ARG A 107 -8.07 24.66 -2.90
N GLU A 108 -9.16 24.08 -2.41
CA GLU A 108 -10.17 24.78 -1.61
C GLU A 108 -9.57 25.37 -0.33
N ALA A 109 -8.53 24.73 0.22
CA ALA A 109 -7.79 25.22 1.37
C ALA A 109 -6.61 26.14 1.02
N GLY A 110 -6.45 26.54 -0.26
CA GLY A 110 -5.50 27.55 -0.72
C GLY A 110 -4.17 27.02 -1.25
N LEU A 111 -3.99 25.70 -1.40
CA LEU A 111 -2.78 25.14 -1.99
C LEU A 111 -2.83 25.09 -3.53
N ASP A 112 -1.69 25.29 -4.18
CA ASP A 112 -1.54 25.07 -5.62
C ASP A 112 -1.00 23.65 -5.85
N VAL A 113 -1.90 22.71 -6.15
CA VAL A 113 -1.60 21.29 -6.37
C VAL A 113 -2.00 20.91 -7.80
N PRO A 114 -1.16 20.23 -8.58
CA PRO A 114 -1.48 19.84 -9.96
C PRO A 114 -2.59 18.77 -10.03
N ASP A 115 -3.20 18.63 -11.22
CA ASP A 115 -4.15 17.56 -11.48
C ASP A 115 -3.45 16.18 -11.46
N PRO A 116 -4.13 15.11 -11.01
CA PRO A 116 -3.56 13.79 -10.96
C PRO A 116 -3.36 13.21 -12.38
N ARG A 117 -2.23 12.53 -12.57
CA ARG A 117 -1.96 11.67 -13.73
C ARG A 117 -2.11 10.22 -13.32
N THR A 118 -2.48 9.34 -14.24
CA THR A 118 -2.59 7.91 -13.97
C THR A 118 -1.34 7.15 -14.39
N ASP A 119 -1.01 6.09 -13.64
CA ASP A 119 0.02 5.11 -13.99
C ASP A 119 -0.57 3.71 -13.72
N GLU A 120 -0.62 2.88 -14.76
CA GLU A 120 -1.19 1.52 -14.71
C GLU A 120 -0.44 0.58 -13.76
N ARG A 121 0.83 0.87 -13.48
CA ARG A 121 1.65 0.11 -12.52
C ARG A 121 1.19 0.28 -11.07
N LEU A 122 0.34 1.28 -10.79
CA LEU A 122 -0.24 1.55 -9.48
C LEU A 122 -1.60 0.88 -9.26
N ARG A 123 -2.11 0.09 -10.25
CA ARG A 123 -3.37 -0.66 -10.10
C ARG A 123 -3.31 -1.61 -8.90
N GLU A 124 -4.46 -2.01 -8.37
CA GLU A 124 -4.50 -3.00 -7.30
C GLU A 124 -3.89 -4.34 -7.75
N ARG A 125 -3.54 -5.18 -6.80
CA ARG A 125 -3.11 -6.55 -7.05
C ARG A 125 -4.23 -7.31 -7.76
N ASP A 126 -3.91 -7.89 -8.89
CA ASP A 126 -4.86 -8.72 -9.64
C ASP A 126 -5.02 -10.09 -8.93
N LEU A 127 -6.23 -10.41 -8.53
CA LEU A 127 -6.56 -11.70 -7.93
C LEU A 127 -6.95 -12.77 -8.96
N GLY A 128 -7.04 -12.41 -10.25
CA GLY A 128 -7.36 -13.35 -11.33
C GLY A 128 -8.67 -14.09 -11.10
N TRP A 129 -8.63 -15.42 -11.07
CA TRP A 129 -9.84 -16.23 -10.85
C TRP A 129 -10.46 -16.10 -9.45
N TRP A 130 -9.77 -15.49 -8.51
CA TRP A 130 -10.28 -15.23 -7.16
C TRP A 130 -10.96 -13.87 -7.03
N ASP A 131 -10.93 -13.05 -8.08
CA ASP A 131 -11.58 -11.76 -8.08
C ASP A 131 -13.09 -11.90 -7.77
N GLY A 132 -13.59 -11.04 -6.86
CA GLY A 132 -14.96 -11.09 -6.39
C GLY A 132 -15.31 -12.30 -5.49
N LEU A 133 -14.33 -13.06 -4.98
CA LEU A 133 -14.55 -14.14 -4.02
C LEU A 133 -14.08 -13.75 -2.62
N THR A 134 -14.81 -14.23 -1.62
CA THR A 134 -14.34 -14.24 -0.24
C THR A 134 -13.41 -15.43 0.00
N GLY A 135 -12.75 -15.50 1.17
CA GLY A 135 -11.96 -16.66 1.55
C GLY A 135 -12.76 -17.95 1.59
N ALA A 136 -14.03 -17.89 2.04
CA ALA A 136 -14.95 -19.02 1.98
C ALA A 136 -15.18 -19.47 0.53
N GLY A 137 -15.40 -18.53 -0.38
CA GLY A 137 -15.58 -18.80 -1.81
C GLY A 137 -14.36 -19.43 -2.47
N VAL A 138 -13.16 -18.93 -2.16
CA VAL A 138 -11.91 -19.51 -2.67
C VAL A 138 -11.74 -20.95 -2.17
N ARG A 139 -11.94 -21.20 -0.88
CA ARG A 139 -11.84 -22.56 -0.31
C ARG A 139 -12.86 -23.52 -0.92
N ALA A 140 -14.08 -23.05 -1.14
CA ALA A 140 -15.15 -23.88 -1.71
C ALA A 140 -14.95 -24.20 -3.20
N ARG A 141 -14.55 -23.21 -4.00
CA ARG A 141 -14.49 -23.33 -5.46
C ARG A 141 -13.11 -23.76 -5.98
N PHE A 142 -12.05 -23.43 -5.26
CA PHE A 142 -10.65 -23.68 -5.65
C PHE A 142 -9.83 -24.33 -4.52
N PRO A 143 -10.27 -25.49 -3.96
CA PRO A 143 -9.61 -26.09 -2.81
C PRO A 143 -8.16 -26.48 -3.07
N GLU A 144 -7.82 -26.91 -4.30
CA GLU A 144 -6.46 -27.27 -4.68
C GLU A 144 -5.53 -26.04 -4.70
N GLU A 145 -6.02 -24.90 -5.22
CA GLU A 145 -5.26 -23.66 -5.26
C GLU A 145 -5.14 -23.04 -3.86
N SER A 146 -6.17 -23.15 -3.02
CA SER A 146 -6.08 -22.79 -1.60
C SER A 146 -5.00 -23.60 -0.87
N ALA A 147 -4.97 -24.91 -1.06
CA ALA A 147 -3.93 -25.78 -0.50
C ALA A 147 -2.52 -25.48 -1.08
N ARG A 148 -2.45 -25.12 -2.36
CA ARG A 148 -1.19 -24.71 -3.00
C ARG A 148 -0.66 -23.41 -2.40
N ARG A 149 -1.54 -22.41 -2.20
CA ARG A 149 -1.17 -21.15 -1.55
C ARG A 149 -0.66 -21.38 -0.13
N ALA A 150 -1.33 -22.21 0.66
CA ALA A 150 -0.86 -22.56 2.01
C ALA A 150 0.55 -23.14 2.04
N ARG A 151 0.95 -23.91 0.99
CA ARG A 151 2.31 -24.46 0.87
C ARG A 151 3.34 -23.47 0.38
N LEU A 152 2.98 -22.56 -0.55
CA LEU A 152 3.90 -21.60 -1.18
C LEU A 152 4.07 -20.32 -0.37
N GLY A 153 3.12 -20.01 0.50
CA GLY A 153 3.05 -18.75 1.22
C GLY A 153 2.43 -17.60 0.37
N LYS A 154 1.85 -16.63 1.05
CA LYS A 154 1.17 -15.46 0.45
C LYS A 154 2.08 -14.68 -0.50
N PHE A 155 3.34 -14.53 -0.17
CA PHE A 155 4.28 -13.66 -0.90
C PHE A 155 4.56 -14.15 -2.32
N TYR A 156 4.78 -15.46 -2.49
CA TYR A 156 5.12 -16.06 -3.79
C TYR A 156 3.95 -16.68 -4.53
N TYR A 157 2.85 -16.96 -3.81
CA TYR A 157 1.71 -17.56 -4.48
C TYR A 157 1.06 -16.57 -5.44
N ARG A 158 0.84 -17.04 -6.68
CA ARG A 158 0.13 -16.32 -7.74
C ARG A 158 -1.19 -17.03 -8.03
N PRO A 159 -2.35 -16.37 -7.81
CA PRO A 159 -3.63 -16.90 -8.27
C PRO A 159 -3.64 -17.11 -9.78
N PRO A 160 -4.34 -18.10 -10.31
CA PRO A 160 -4.47 -18.27 -11.76
C PRO A 160 -5.00 -16.99 -12.43
N GLY A 161 -4.23 -16.46 -13.39
CA GLY A 161 -4.54 -15.20 -14.07
C GLY A 161 -4.23 -13.93 -13.30
N GLY A 162 -3.76 -14.02 -12.04
CA GLY A 162 -3.49 -12.88 -11.18
C GLY A 162 -2.01 -12.60 -10.91
N GLU A 163 -1.73 -11.84 -9.85
CA GLU A 163 -0.40 -11.40 -9.40
C GLU A 163 -0.07 -11.99 -8.02
N SER A 164 1.19 -12.39 -7.82
CA SER A 164 1.77 -12.58 -6.49
C SER A 164 2.17 -11.23 -5.88
N TRP A 165 2.46 -11.20 -4.59
CA TRP A 165 3.08 -10.03 -3.95
C TRP A 165 4.43 -9.68 -4.58
N CYS A 166 5.20 -10.70 -4.96
CA CYS A 166 6.47 -10.50 -5.66
C CYS A 166 6.28 -9.77 -7.01
N ASP A 167 5.19 -10.07 -7.76
CA ASP A 167 4.88 -9.37 -9.01
C ASP A 167 4.54 -7.89 -8.74
N VAL A 168 3.76 -7.60 -7.70
CA VAL A 168 3.47 -6.22 -7.27
C VAL A 168 4.75 -5.49 -6.89
N ALA A 169 5.65 -6.14 -6.13
CA ALA A 169 6.94 -5.56 -5.77
C ALA A 169 7.80 -5.20 -6.99
N LEU A 170 7.77 -6.01 -8.05
CA LEU A 170 8.49 -5.72 -9.30
C LEU A 170 7.97 -4.46 -9.98
N ARG A 171 6.64 -4.29 -10.10
CA ARG A 171 6.08 -3.07 -10.71
C ARG A 171 6.25 -1.83 -9.82
N VAL A 172 6.26 -1.97 -8.49
CA VAL A 172 6.61 -0.89 -7.57
C VAL A 172 8.06 -0.44 -7.77
N ARG A 173 9.02 -1.38 -7.91
CA ARG A 173 10.41 -1.02 -8.25
C ARG A 173 10.51 -0.26 -9.57
N SER A 174 9.70 -0.64 -10.56
CA SER A 174 9.64 0.08 -11.84
C SER A 174 9.07 1.50 -11.67
N VAL A 175 8.02 1.70 -10.87
CA VAL A 175 7.49 3.04 -10.53
C VAL A 175 8.56 3.88 -9.85
N LEU A 176 9.24 3.34 -8.83
CA LEU A 176 10.30 4.07 -8.11
C LEU A 176 11.46 4.46 -9.02
N ALA A 177 11.82 3.63 -10.00
CA ALA A 177 12.83 3.98 -11.01
C ALA A 177 12.38 5.19 -11.85
N SER A 178 11.12 5.19 -12.35
CA SER A 178 10.55 6.34 -13.08
C SER A 178 10.49 7.60 -12.21
N LEU A 179 10.08 7.51 -10.94
CA LEU A 179 10.03 8.67 -10.05
C LEU A 179 11.42 9.31 -9.85
N ARG A 180 12.46 8.49 -9.76
CA ARG A 180 13.84 8.97 -9.64
C ARG A 180 14.35 9.65 -10.91
N GLU A 181 13.91 9.19 -12.07
CA GLU A 181 14.32 9.72 -13.37
C GLU A 181 13.55 10.99 -13.73
N GLU A 182 12.23 11.00 -13.52
CA GLU A 182 11.33 12.03 -14.01
C GLU A 182 11.08 13.16 -13.00
N HIS A 183 11.22 12.88 -11.69
CA HIS A 183 10.82 13.80 -10.63
C HIS A 183 11.88 14.03 -9.55
N PRO A 184 13.18 14.21 -9.92
CA PRO A 184 14.23 14.45 -8.94
C PRO A 184 13.96 15.73 -8.14
N GLY A 185 14.10 15.65 -6.82
CA GLY A 185 13.92 16.78 -5.90
C GLY A 185 12.48 17.31 -5.77
N ARG A 186 11.48 16.63 -6.34
CA ARG A 186 10.07 17.04 -6.27
C ARG A 186 9.35 16.34 -5.11
N ASP A 187 8.31 16.98 -4.60
CA ASP A 187 7.38 16.38 -3.65
C ASP A 187 6.28 15.65 -4.43
N VAL A 188 6.21 14.33 -4.26
CA VAL A 188 5.33 13.45 -5.03
C VAL A 188 4.25 12.87 -4.13
N LEU A 189 2.99 12.97 -4.58
CA LEU A 189 1.84 12.25 -4.00
C LEU A 189 1.44 11.10 -4.91
N VAL A 190 1.30 9.91 -4.35
CA VAL A 190 0.78 8.72 -5.03
C VAL A 190 -0.48 8.25 -4.33
N VAL A 191 -1.57 8.06 -5.09
CA VAL A 191 -2.81 7.46 -4.58
C VAL A 191 -2.96 6.06 -5.18
N SER A 192 -3.07 5.06 -4.31
CA SER A 192 -3.11 3.66 -4.72
C SER A 192 -3.91 2.80 -3.72
N HIS A 193 -3.54 1.56 -3.54
CA HIS A 193 -4.27 0.51 -2.84
C HIS A 193 -3.40 -0.12 -1.76
N GLN A 194 -3.99 -0.92 -0.89
CA GLN A 194 -3.31 -1.51 0.25
C GLN A 194 -2.09 -2.33 -0.14
N ALA A 195 -2.24 -3.36 -0.99
CA ALA A 195 -1.12 -4.22 -1.36
C ALA A 195 0.01 -3.43 -2.03
N VAL A 196 -0.32 -2.41 -2.83
CA VAL A 196 0.66 -1.56 -3.50
C VAL A 196 1.42 -0.69 -2.51
N VAL A 197 0.72 -0.01 -1.58
CA VAL A 197 1.36 0.82 -0.55
C VAL A 197 2.25 -0.05 0.36
N THR A 198 1.79 -1.23 0.78
CA THR A 198 2.60 -2.16 1.57
C THR A 198 3.84 -2.63 0.79
N ASN A 199 3.72 -2.83 -0.53
CA ASN A 199 4.89 -3.15 -1.38
C ASN A 199 5.83 -1.96 -1.61
N PHE A 200 5.37 -0.71 -1.56
CA PHE A 200 6.28 0.44 -1.45
C PHE A 200 7.08 0.40 -0.14
N ARG A 201 6.44 0.05 0.98
CA ARG A 201 7.12 -0.15 2.26
C ARG A 201 8.18 -1.25 2.17
N LEU A 202 7.82 -2.42 1.60
CA LEU A 202 8.77 -3.51 1.35
C LEU A 202 10.05 -3.00 0.66
N VAL A 203 9.91 -2.23 -0.41
CA VAL A 203 11.04 -1.81 -1.24
C VAL A 203 11.84 -0.66 -0.61
N LEU A 204 11.15 0.35 -0.05
CA LEU A 204 11.79 1.54 0.50
C LEU A 204 12.43 1.31 1.87
N GLU A 205 11.83 0.47 2.70
CA GLU A 205 12.33 0.12 4.03
C GLU A 205 13.27 -1.10 4.02
N GLY A 206 13.41 -1.77 2.85
CA GLY A 206 14.27 -2.95 2.71
C GLY A 206 13.78 -4.15 3.52
N LEU A 207 12.46 -4.30 3.67
CA LEU A 207 11.87 -5.39 4.42
C LEU A 207 12.09 -6.73 3.71
N ASP A 208 12.19 -7.80 4.49
CA ASP A 208 12.13 -9.17 3.97
C ASP A 208 10.68 -9.67 3.84
N GLU A 209 10.51 -10.87 3.29
CA GLU A 209 9.20 -11.51 3.10
C GLU A 209 8.41 -11.59 4.40
N ARG A 210 9.06 -12.06 5.48
CA ARG A 210 8.41 -12.24 6.77
C ARG A 210 7.93 -10.91 7.33
N SER A 211 8.80 -9.92 7.37
CA SER A 211 8.51 -8.61 7.94
C SER A 211 7.38 -7.89 7.20
N VAL A 212 7.30 -8.00 5.86
CA VAL A 212 6.22 -7.35 5.10
C VAL A 212 4.89 -8.06 5.29
N LEU A 213 4.87 -9.38 5.45
CA LEU A 213 3.63 -10.12 5.73
C LEU A 213 3.15 -9.91 7.18
N GLU A 214 4.07 -9.83 8.15
CA GLU A 214 3.74 -9.45 9.53
C GLU A 214 3.16 -8.02 9.58
N LEU A 215 3.74 -7.09 8.82
CA LEU A 215 3.24 -5.74 8.70
C LEU A 215 1.81 -5.69 8.15
N ASP A 216 1.54 -6.40 7.05
CA ASP A 216 0.23 -6.42 6.42
C ASP A 216 -0.84 -7.06 7.32
N ALA A 217 -0.47 -8.08 8.09
CA ALA A 217 -1.38 -8.78 8.99
C ALA A 217 -1.73 -7.97 10.26
N HIS A 218 -0.77 -7.19 10.81
CA HIS A 218 -0.94 -6.53 12.11
C HIS A 218 -1.15 -5.01 12.01
N GLU A 219 -0.81 -4.41 10.89
CA GLU A 219 -0.94 -2.97 10.64
C GLU A 219 -1.69 -2.72 9.33
N PRO A 220 -2.96 -3.18 9.18
CA PRO A 220 -3.72 -2.95 7.96
C PRO A 220 -3.87 -1.45 7.72
N LEU A 221 -3.73 -1.04 6.48
CA LEU A 221 -3.83 0.36 6.12
C LEU A 221 -5.30 0.78 6.04
N ALA A 222 -5.74 1.74 6.84
CA ALA A 222 -7.08 2.31 6.76
C ALA A 222 -7.30 3.07 5.44
N ASN A 223 -8.55 3.22 5.02
CA ASN A 223 -8.90 4.05 3.88
C ASN A 223 -8.45 5.50 4.08
N CYS A 224 -7.84 6.10 3.08
CA CYS A 224 -7.23 7.42 3.15
C CYS A 224 -6.12 7.57 4.20
N SER A 225 -5.53 6.47 4.69
CA SER A 225 -4.31 6.54 5.48
C SER A 225 -3.14 7.06 4.65
N VAL A 226 -2.21 7.73 5.32
CA VAL A 226 -1.07 8.40 4.71
C VAL A 226 0.23 7.75 5.19
N THR A 227 1.06 7.29 4.25
CA THR A 227 2.44 6.87 4.51
C THR A 227 3.37 7.82 3.77
N SER A 228 4.39 8.36 4.43
CA SER A 228 5.27 9.33 3.78
C SER A 228 6.75 9.10 4.08
N TYR A 229 7.56 9.43 3.09
CA TYR A 229 9.02 9.32 3.12
C TYR A 229 9.66 10.65 2.74
N ALA A 230 10.79 10.95 3.37
CA ALA A 230 11.73 11.97 2.90
C ALA A 230 13.00 11.28 2.39
N PHE A 231 13.60 11.86 1.35
CA PHE A 231 14.83 11.37 0.75
C PHE A 231 15.92 12.44 0.90
N GLY A 232 17.12 12.04 1.29
CA GLY A 232 18.24 12.94 1.50
C GLY A 232 19.56 12.19 1.58
N ASP A 233 20.63 12.89 1.97
CA ASP A 233 21.98 12.32 2.09
C ASP A 233 22.04 11.13 3.07
N GLY A 234 21.14 11.09 4.04
CA GLY A 234 20.97 9.97 4.99
C GLY A 234 20.16 8.79 4.45
N GLY A 235 19.77 8.80 3.17
CA GLY A 235 18.96 7.76 2.55
C GLY A 235 17.45 8.01 2.66
N VAL A 236 16.68 6.93 2.64
CA VAL A 236 15.22 6.93 2.75
C VAL A 236 14.82 7.00 4.22
N GLN A 237 13.94 7.94 4.58
CA GLN A 237 13.45 8.11 5.95
C GLN A 237 11.92 8.05 5.96
N LEU A 238 11.36 7.04 6.64
CA LEU A 238 9.93 6.98 6.92
C LEU A 238 9.54 8.12 7.87
N ARG A 239 8.52 8.89 7.52
CA ARG A 239 8.01 10.03 8.31
C ARG A 239 6.65 9.73 8.92
N LEU A 240 5.77 9.13 8.16
CA LEU A 240 4.43 8.70 8.59
C LEU A 240 4.22 7.27 8.09
N ALA A 241 3.60 6.43 8.92
CA ALA A 241 3.25 5.06 8.60
C ALA A 241 1.74 4.85 8.83
N GLY A 242 0.96 4.68 7.76
CA GLY A 242 -0.47 4.41 7.86
C GLY A 242 -1.27 5.46 8.66
N ASP A 243 -0.85 6.71 8.67
CA ASP A 243 -1.39 7.79 9.50
C ASP A 243 -2.83 8.14 9.11
N THR A 244 -3.74 8.13 10.06
CA THR A 244 -5.17 8.40 9.89
C THR A 244 -5.62 9.76 10.40
N ARG A 245 -4.71 10.62 10.90
CA ARG A 245 -5.07 11.94 11.45
C ARG A 245 -5.82 12.80 10.44
N ALA A 246 -5.51 12.66 9.16
CA ALA A 246 -6.22 13.37 8.09
C ALA A 246 -7.73 13.09 8.06
N VAL A 247 -8.17 11.94 8.53
CA VAL A 247 -9.57 11.48 8.50
C VAL A 247 -10.21 11.35 9.88
N GLN A 248 -9.54 11.74 10.96
CA GLN A 248 -10.09 11.66 12.33
C GLN A 248 -11.38 12.49 12.54
N GLY A 249 -11.57 13.56 11.77
CA GLY A 249 -12.81 14.36 11.75
C GLY A 249 -13.91 13.80 10.85
N VAL A 250 -13.62 12.67 10.19
CA VAL A 250 -14.52 11.86 9.38
C VAL A 250 -14.42 10.44 9.96
N GLU A 251 -15.24 9.52 9.59
CA GLU A 251 -15.12 8.15 10.06
C GLU A 251 -13.88 7.45 9.46
N VAL A 252 -13.06 6.78 10.30
CA VAL A 252 -11.95 5.92 9.87
C VAL A 252 -12.52 4.54 9.54
N THR A 253 -12.17 4.00 8.40
CA THR A 253 -12.62 2.66 7.97
C THR A 253 -11.42 1.79 7.62
N ASP A 254 -11.38 0.63 8.23
CA ASP A 254 -10.41 -0.41 7.96
C ASP A 254 -11.02 -1.45 7.01
N ASP A 255 -10.16 -2.11 6.26
CA ASP A 255 -10.53 -3.22 5.42
C ASP A 255 -9.54 -4.33 5.76
N PRO A 256 -10.03 -5.42 6.37
CA PRO A 256 -9.15 -6.50 6.76
C PRO A 256 -8.64 -7.19 5.50
N ALA A 257 -7.35 -7.29 5.39
CA ALA A 257 -6.61 -8.10 4.44
C ALA A 257 -7.05 -8.07 2.96
N ASP A 258 -6.10 -7.70 2.12
CA ASP A 258 -6.13 -7.72 0.67
C ASP A 258 -6.22 -9.13 0.04
N ASP A 259 -6.13 -10.17 0.87
CA ASP A 259 -6.16 -11.56 0.44
C ASP A 259 -7.39 -12.26 1.02
N PRO A 260 -8.31 -12.73 0.16
CA PRO A 260 -9.55 -13.35 0.61
C PRO A 260 -9.34 -14.65 1.39
N THR A 261 -8.13 -15.22 1.39
CA THR A 261 -7.82 -16.46 2.10
C THR A 261 -7.22 -16.25 3.48
N GLU A 262 -7.02 -15.02 3.92
CA GLU A 262 -6.57 -14.71 5.30
C GLU A 262 -7.76 -14.76 6.26
N GLU A 263 -7.61 -15.57 7.30
CA GLU A 263 -8.51 -15.49 8.45
C GLU A 263 -8.14 -14.24 9.26
N PRO A 264 -9.11 -13.55 9.85
CA PRO A 264 -8.82 -12.46 10.77
C PRO A 264 -7.88 -12.98 11.86
N VAL A 265 -6.83 -12.23 12.18
CA VAL A 265 -5.96 -12.55 13.31
C VAL A 265 -6.84 -12.39 14.55
N GLU A 266 -7.28 -13.49 15.17
CA GLU A 266 -7.92 -13.41 16.48
C GLU A 266 -6.91 -12.80 17.44
N ASP A 267 -7.28 -11.67 18.05
CA ASP A 267 -6.54 -11.06 19.13
C ASP A 267 -6.35 -12.09 20.25
N SER A 268 -5.17 -12.67 20.32
CA SER A 268 -4.77 -13.54 21.41
C SER A 268 -4.48 -12.70 22.67
N ALA A 269 -5.46 -11.93 23.11
CA ALA A 269 -5.49 -11.32 24.42
C ALA A 269 -5.82 -12.42 25.45
N GLY A 270 -4.78 -13.01 26.05
CA GLY A 270 -4.99 -13.85 27.22
C GLY A 270 -4.14 -15.10 27.30
N SER A 271 -2.83 -14.96 27.41
CA SER A 271 -2.02 -16.04 27.99
C SER A 271 -2.01 -15.88 29.50
N PRO A 272 -2.61 -16.78 30.29
CA PRO A 272 -2.47 -16.74 31.73
C PRO A 272 -1.04 -17.17 32.10
N ALA A 273 -0.40 -16.37 32.93
CA ALA A 273 0.86 -16.69 33.58
C ALA A 273 0.76 -18.02 34.32
N GLY A 274 1.33 -19.08 33.77
CA GLY A 274 1.40 -20.41 34.31
C GLY A 274 2.74 -20.69 34.99
N GLY A 275 2.69 -20.79 36.28
CA GLY A 275 3.55 -21.23 37.33
C GLY A 275 4.89 -21.93 36.98
N ARG A 276 5.94 -21.36 37.53
CA ARG A 276 7.21 -22.06 37.79
C ARG A 276 6.95 -23.26 38.69
N ARG A 277 7.25 -24.47 38.23
CA ARG A 277 7.58 -25.59 39.10
C ARG A 277 9.01 -25.99 38.80
N GLY A 278 9.85 -25.81 39.82
CA GLY A 278 11.21 -26.31 39.83
C GLY A 278 11.21 -27.83 39.79
N ALA A 279 12.12 -28.42 39.00
CA ALA A 279 12.51 -29.82 39.11
C ALA A 279 13.95 -29.85 39.61
N GLN A 280 14.09 -30.36 40.80
CA GLN A 280 15.32 -30.69 41.48
C GLN A 280 16.01 -31.80 40.72
N VAL A 281 17.29 -31.61 40.42
CA VAL A 281 18.20 -32.66 39.96
C VAL A 281 18.69 -33.42 41.21
N ALA A 282 18.52 -34.72 41.23
CA ALA A 282 19.21 -35.61 42.11
C ALA A 282 19.81 -36.77 41.32
N ARG A 283 21.17 -36.84 41.37
CA ARG A 283 22.12 -37.92 41.05
C ARG A 283 22.24 -38.41 39.63
#